data_58ec1b12b2ecbc92c373bcb2461c4e24
#
_entry.id   58ec1b12b2ecbc92c373bcb2461c4e24
#
_cell.length_a   1.000
_cell.length_b   1.000
_cell.length_c   1.000
_cell.angle_alpha   90.00
_cell.angle_beta   90.00
_cell.angle_gamma   90.00
#
_symmetry.space_group_name_H-M   'P 1'
#
loop_
_entity.id
_entity.type
_entity.pdbx_description
1 polymer ?
#
loop_
_entity_poly.entity_id
_entity_poly.type
_entity_poly.pdbx_seq_one_letter_code
_entity_poly.pdbx_strand_id
1 'polypeptide(L)'
;MLSRDTARNPTRGRVAAPRPTPTPEQVRALLGVAFRPTVLALVIIATCVLVTLVASNSELNGTSGAIAASWLAVHQVQLTVSGVSLGVLPLLPTLLMVWACAKACVRTVTEDSPSYERWWVLGAALSGPLLVTAIALAVVQDASEVIPLASPNVLAAFGWVLAVHLTAAGIGMGSRLWRPLTAQLPVPAWVFAAAQPALRAAMALLASGAALTAVALVSSWDTVGALVAAGNGFVGGLGLTVLSILYLPNVVLGAVAVLVGATAHVGTAAVSLLEVSGGPVPALPLLGALPAGGGGGAALALLTVPAAIGVMLGRDCARGVSSSLEAAQRATVAAVAVATGLGLLAFAGGGDLGSFGTVGVDLPAFVGLVFAWLGLLGGAVAALSRLRGRRPEPAATQPRSAPARPAPEPIALSVAETPVASGTVIEAEVVGEPVATEPAAKSVPAAAVVEAEVVEAGLFDGEVLEGEVVEVAQVTAPEGEQDLPGGARPGSD
;
A
#
# COMPACT_ATOMS: atom_id res chain seq x y z
N MET A 1 27.59 -78.23 -5.34
CA MET A 1 27.75 -77.24 -6.42
C MET A 1 26.56 -76.30 -6.34
N LEU A 2 26.76 -75.14 -5.70
CA LEU A 2 25.71 -74.13 -5.39
C LEU A 2 25.77 -73.06 -6.47
N SER A 3 24.73 -72.96 -7.28
CA SER A 3 24.57 -71.88 -8.24
C SER A 3 23.78 -70.75 -7.54
N ARG A 4 24.44 -69.59 -7.31
CA ARG A 4 23.83 -68.38 -6.81
C ARG A 4 23.36 -67.51 -7.99
N ASP A 5 22.05 -67.50 -8.24
CA ASP A 5 21.42 -66.57 -9.13
C ASP A 5 21.33 -65.21 -8.41
N THR A 6 22.19 -64.28 -8.83
CA THR A 6 22.09 -62.86 -8.47
C THR A 6 21.05 -62.18 -9.36
N ALA A 7 19.85 -62.09 -8.85
CA ALA A 7 18.80 -61.26 -9.46
C ALA A 7 19.26 -59.78 -9.44
N ARG A 8 19.72 -59.25 -10.57
CA ARG A 8 19.93 -57.83 -10.84
C ARG A 8 18.57 -57.14 -10.85
N ASN A 9 18.30 -56.39 -9.80
CA ASN A 9 17.17 -55.48 -9.75
C ASN A 9 17.44 -54.27 -10.70
N PRO A 10 16.70 -54.08 -11.80
CA PRO A 10 16.90 -52.90 -12.64
C PRO A 10 16.37 -51.70 -11.89
N THR A 11 17.27 -50.84 -11.45
CA THR A 11 16.92 -49.47 -11.00
C THR A 11 16.18 -48.79 -12.14
N ARG A 12 14.85 -48.83 -12.07
CA ARG A 12 13.96 -47.96 -12.89
C ARG A 12 14.36 -46.53 -12.60
N GLY A 13 15.14 -45.94 -13.51
CA GLY A 13 15.36 -44.51 -13.54
C GLY A 13 13.99 -43.82 -13.46
N ARG A 14 13.77 -43.05 -12.40
CA ARG A 14 12.59 -42.23 -12.24
C ARG A 14 12.63 -41.21 -13.39
N VAL A 15 11.97 -41.52 -14.52
CA VAL A 15 11.74 -40.57 -15.60
C VAL A 15 10.99 -39.40 -14.95
N ALA A 16 11.65 -38.25 -14.87
CA ALA A 16 11.04 -37.04 -14.37
C ALA A 16 9.76 -36.78 -15.18
N ALA A 17 8.61 -36.71 -14.51
CA ALA A 17 7.36 -36.41 -15.17
C ALA A 17 7.52 -35.09 -15.97
N PRO A 18 7.04 -35.01 -17.21
CA PRO A 18 7.16 -33.82 -18.02
C PRO A 18 6.56 -32.66 -17.25
N ARG A 19 7.30 -31.53 -17.17
CA ARG A 19 6.81 -30.32 -16.52
C ARG A 19 5.51 -29.88 -17.22
N PRO A 20 4.42 -29.63 -16.49
CA PRO A 20 3.17 -29.18 -17.07
C PRO A 20 3.41 -27.88 -17.86
N THR A 21 2.92 -27.83 -19.10
CA THR A 21 2.95 -26.62 -19.92
C THR A 21 1.67 -25.82 -19.67
N PRO A 22 1.72 -24.47 -19.65
CA PRO A 22 0.53 -23.67 -19.43
C PRO A 22 -0.46 -23.79 -20.60
N THR A 23 -1.75 -23.86 -20.30
CA THR A 23 -2.82 -23.82 -21.31
C THR A 23 -2.90 -22.45 -21.96
N PRO A 24 -3.53 -22.30 -23.14
CA PRO A 24 -3.71 -21.00 -23.79
C PRO A 24 -4.43 -19.97 -22.90
N GLU A 25 -5.37 -20.40 -22.07
CA GLU A 25 -6.08 -19.54 -21.12
C GLU A 25 -5.15 -19.08 -19.98
N GLN A 26 -4.34 -19.99 -19.47
CA GLN A 26 -3.33 -19.65 -18.46
C GLN A 26 -2.29 -18.68 -19.03
N VAL A 27 -1.85 -18.87 -20.27
CA VAL A 27 -0.93 -17.93 -20.95
C VAL A 27 -1.54 -16.53 -21.04
N ARG A 28 -2.82 -16.40 -21.43
CA ARG A 28 -3.51 -15.10 -21.45
C ARG A 28 -3.59 -14.45 -20.06
N ALA A 29 -3.89 -15.25 -19.04
CA ALA A 29 -3.92 -14.76 -17.66
C ALA A 29 -2.53 -14.29 -17.19
N LEU A 30 -1.48 -15.04 -17.47
CA LEU A 30 -0.09 -14.69 -17.13
C LEU A 30 0.38 -13.44 -17.89
N LEU A 31 0.07 -13.31 -19.18
CA LEU A 31 0.32 -12.08 -19.94
C LEU A 31 -0.44 -10.88 -19.33
N GLY A 32 -1.66 -11.10 -18.85
CA GLY A 32 -2.43 -10.10 -18.13
C GLY A 32 -1.76 -9.64 -16.84
N VAL A 33 -1.14 -10.55 -16.09
CA VAL A 33 -0.36 -10.22 -14.87
C VAL A 33 0.91 -9.45 -15.22
N ALA A 34 1.64 -9.87 -16.25
CA ALA A 34 2.90 -9.27 -16.68
C ALA A 34 2.73 -7.84 -17.23
N PHE A 35 1.71 -7.63 -18.05
CA PHE A 35 1.66 -6.42 -18.87
C PHE A 35 0.55 -5.44 -18.51
N ARG A 36 -0.62 -5.85 -17.95
CA ARG A 36 -1.71 -4.90 -17.66
C ARG A 36 -1.31 -3.79 -16.71
N PRO A 37 -0.74 -4.06 -15.52
CA PRO A 37 -0.31 -3.01 -14.61
C PRO A 37 0.79 -2.14 -15.22
N THR A 38 1.74 -2.76 -15.90
CA THR A 38 2.90 -2.14 -16.54
C THR A 38 2.49 -1.18 -17.66
N VAL A 39 1.66 -1.64 -18.59
CA VAL A 39 1.18 -0.82 -19.72
C VAL A 39 0.29 0.32 -19.21
N LEU A 40 -0.61 0.04 -18.26
CA LEU A 40 -1.45 1.09 -17.67
C LEU A 40 -0.59 2.20 -17.04
N ALA A 41 0.44 1.83 -16.28
CA ALA A 41 1.35 2.79 -15.67
C ALA A 41 2.11 3.59 -16.73
N LEU A 42 2.63 2.94 -17.78
CA LEU A 42 3.32 3.62 -18.87
C LEU A 42 2.41 4.60 -19.62
N VAL A 43 1.16 4.22 -19.88
CA VAL A 43 0.18 5.11 -20.52
C VAL A 43 -0.09 6.34 -19.64
N ILE A 44 -0.28 6.14 -18.33
CA ILE A 44 -0.49 7.24 -17.38
C ILE A 44 0.75 8.15 -17.36
N ILE A 45 1.95 7.58 -17.22
CA ILE A 45 3.21 8.34 -17.20
C ILE A 45 3.38 9.12 -18.50
N ALA A 46 3.22 8.47 -19.65
CA ALA A 46 3.36 9.13 -20.96
C ALA A 46 2.35 10.27 -21.11
N THR A 47 1.10 10.06 -20.73
CA THR A 47 0.08 11.09 -20.75
C THR A 47 0.43 12.27 -19.84
N CYS A 48 0.86 12.01 -18.61
CA CYS A 48 1.26 13.07 -17.67
C CYS A 48 2.46 13.86 -18.20
N VAL A 49 3.49 13.17 -18.72
CA VAL A 49 4.68 13.83 -19.29
C VAL A 49 4.29 14.70 -20.49
N LEU A 50 3.52 14.17 -21.44
CA LEU A 50 3.08 14.92 -22.62
C LEU A 50 2.21 16.12 -22.24
N VAL A 51 1.24 15.94 -21.36
CA VAL A 51 0.38 17.05 -20.88
C VAL A 51 1.23 18.13 -20.22
N THR A 52 2.21 17.75 -19.41
CA THR A 52 3.10 18.71 -18.73
C THR A 52 3.96 19.47 -19.73
N LEU A 53 4.57 18.80 -20.72
CA LEU A 53 5.41 19.44 -21.73
C LEU A 53 4.61 20.40 -22.60
N VAL A 54 3.42 19.99 -23.05
CA VAL A 54 2.52 20.84 -23.86
C VAL A 54 2.03 22.04 -23.06
N ALA A 55 1.60 21.81 -21.81
CA ALA A 55 1.06 22.86 -20.94
C ALA A 55 2.13 23.90 -20.54
N SER A 56 3.40 23.49 -20.47
CA SER A 56 4.53 24.38 -20.17
C SER A 56 5.17 25.00 -21.43
N ASN A 57 4.59 24.80 -22.62
CA ASN A 57 5.16 25.22 -23.90
C ASN A 57 6.63 24.77 -24.09
N SER A 58 6.98 23.61 -23.52
CA SER A 58 8.33 23.05 -23.62
C SER A 58 8.48 22.26 -24.92
N GLU A 59 9.70 22.22 -25.44
CA GLU A 59 10.03 21.37 -26.58
C GLU A 59 9.78 19.89 -26.23
N LEU A 60 9.34 19.12 -27.22
CA LEU A 60 9.12 17.67 -27.07
C LEU A 60 10.42 16.84 -27.13
N ASN A 61 11.57 17.52 -27.31
CA ASN A 61 12.87 16.88 -27.27
C ASN A 61 13.10 16.27 -25.88
N GLY A 62 13.53 15.01 -25.83
CA GLY A 62 13.75 14.30 -24.57
C GLY A 62 12.48 13.71 -23.91
N THR A 63 11.31 13.75 -24.57
CA THR A 63 10.08 13.15 -24.05
C THR A 63 10.26 11.68 -23.67
N SER A 64 10.95 10.89 -24.51
CA SER A 64 11.25 9.48 -24.24
C SER A 64 12.07 9.30 -22.96
N GLY A 65 13.10 10.14 -22.78
CA GLY A 65 13.93 10.16 -21.57
C GLY A 65 13.12 10.52 -20.32
N ALA A 66 12.22 11.51 -20.43
CA ALA A 66 11.34 11.90 -19.32
C ALA A 66 10.36 10.79 -18.93
N ILE A 67 9.78 10.07 -19.90
CA ILE A 67 8.93 8.91 -19.66
C ILE A 67 9.71 7.79 -18.98
N ALA A 68 10.91 7.47 -19.50
CA ALA A 68 11.77 6.44 -18.95
C ALA A 68 12.25 6.78 -17.52
N ALA A 69 12.65 8.02 -17.26
CA ALA A 69 13.02 8.50 -15.93
C ALA A 69 11.83 8.45 -14.97
N SER A 70 10.63 8.83 -15.42
CA SER A 70 9.41 8.74 -14.60
C SER A 70 9.05 7.29 -14.26
N TRP A 71 9.24 6.34 -15.19
CA TRP A 71 9.09 4.90 -14.88
C TRP A 71 10.03 4.47 -13.76
N LEU A 72 11.30 4.86 -13.83
CA LEU A 72 12.30 4.55 -12.81
C LEU A 72 11.96 5.21 -11.47
N ALA A 73 11.47 6.46 -11.49
CA ALA A 73 11.03 7.20 -10.30
C ALA A 73 9.85 6.51 -9.60
N VAL A 74 8.86 5.99 -10.35
CA VAL A 74 7.74 5.20 -9.78
C VAL A 74 8.23 3.98 -9.01
N HIS A 75 9.40 3.45 -9.36
CA HIS A 75 10.03 2.30 -8.70
C HIS A 75 11.10 2.69 -7.67
N GLN A 76 11.15 3.95 -7.22
CA GLN A 76 12.08 4.44 -6.21
C GLN A 76 13.57 4.36 -6.64
N VAL A 77 13.82 4.38 -7.93
CA VAL A 77 15.19 4.44 -8.47
C VAL A 77 15.68 5.87 -8.42
N GLN A 78 16.76 6.12 -7.70
CA GLN A 78 17.38 7.43 -7.59
C GLN A 78 17.79 7.96 -8.96
N LEU A 79 17.43 9.20 -9.25
CA LEU A 79 17.75 9.91 -10.48
C LEU A 79 18.74 11.05 -10.21
N THR A 80 19.54 11.39 -11.20
CA THR A 80 20.41 12.59 -11.15
C THR A 80 20.11 13.45 -12.37
N VAL A 81 19.62 14.68 -12.13
CA VAL A 81 19.25 15.64 -13.17
C VAL A 81 20.09 16.88 -12.99
N SER A 82 20.78 17.33 -14.03
CA SER A 82 21.70 18.49 -13.96
C SER A 82 22.75 18.39 -12.86
N GLY A 83 23.23 17.18 -12.54
CA GLY A 83 24.16 16.92 -11.45
C GLY A 83 23.54 16.92 -10.04
N VAL A 84 22.23 17.17 -9.93
CA VAL A 84 21.48 17.16 -8.67
C VAL A 84 20.88 15.77 -8.44
N SER A 85 21.20 15.15 -7.31
CA SER A 85 20.67 13.84 -6.92
C SER A 85 19.25 13.97 -6.38
N LEU A 86 18.32 13.19 -6.94
CA LEU A 86 16.93 13.10 -6.55
C LEU A 86 16.66 11.68 -6.03
N GLY A 87 16.92 11.46 -4.75
CA GLY A 87 16.69 10.19 -4.07
C GLY A 87 15.35 10.13 -3.36
N VAL A 88 14.77 11.28 -2.99
CA VAL A 88 13.43 11.35 -2.41
C VAL A 88 12.40 11.35 -3.52
N LEU A 89 11.73 10.24 -3.70
CA LEU A 89 10.71 10.07 -4.75
C LEU A 89 9.32 9.91 -4.13
N PRO A 90 8.25 10.31 -4.85
CA PRO A 90 6.90 10.23 -4.33
C PRO A 90 6.46 8.77 -4.16
N LEU A 91 5.97 8.43 -2.97
CA LEU A 91 5.52 7.07 -2.64
C LEU A 91 4.16 6.70 -3.23
N LEU A 92 3.29 7.68 -3.50
CA LEU A 92 1.93 7.37 -3.97
C LEU A 92 1.92 6.56 -5.28
N PRO A 93 2.70 6.91 -6.32
CA PRO A 93 2.77 6.10 -7.55
C PRO A 93 3.27 4.68 -7.30
N THR A 94 4.28 4.51 -6.45
CA THR A 94 4.81 3.20 -6.06
C THR A 94 3.76 2.34 -5.35
N LEU A 95 3.01 2.93 -4.40
CA LEU A 95 1.94 2.23 -3.69
C LEU A 95 0.80 1.82 -4.62
N LEU A 96 0.45 2.68 -5.59
CA LEU A 96 -0.54 2.36 -6.63
C LEU A 96 -0.05 1.23 -7.54
N MET A 97 1.24 1.20 -7.89
CA MET A 97 1.85 0.11 -8.66
C MET A 97 1.81 -1.20 -7.87
N VAL A 98 2.20 -1.19 -6.59
CA VAL A 98 2.11 -2.36 -5.70
C VAL A 98 0.67 -2.86 -5.63
N TRP A 99 -0.30 -1.98 -5.43
CA TRP A 99 -1.72 -2.34 -5.37
C TRP A 99 -2.22 -2.95 -6.69
N ALA A 100 -1.89 -2.34 -7.83
CA ALA A 100 -2.33 -2.82 -9.15
C ALA A 100 -1.75 -4.22 -9.48
N CYS A 101 -0.46 -4.42 -9.22
CA CYS A 101 0.20 -5.71 -9.41
C CYS A 101 -0.31 -6.77 -8.43
N ALA A 102 -0.47 -6.44 -7.14
CA ALA A 102 -1.05 -7.35 -6.14
C ALA A 102 -2.47 -7.78 -6.55
N LYS A 103 -3.31 -6.83 -7.01
CA LYS A 103 -4.67 -7.12 -7.50
C LYS A 103 -4.67 -8.02 -8.74
N ALA A 104 -3.69 -7.88 -9.65
CA ALA A 104 -3.52 -8.77 -10.79
C ALA A 104 -3.17 -10.20 -10.32
N CYS A 105 -2.25 -10.36 -9.38
CA CYS A 105 -1.88 -11.65 -8.81
C CYS A 105 -3.06 -12.33 -8.07
N VAL A 106 -3.83 -11.56 -7.25
CA VAL A 106 -5.02 -12.06 -6.54
C VAL A 106 -6.06 -12.66 -7.48
N ARG A 107 -6.23 -12.09 -8.66
CA ARG A 107 -7.23 -12.54 -9.66
C ARG A 107 -6.82 -13.83 -10.37
N THR A 108 -5.52 -14.13 -10.38
CA THR A 108 -4.96 -15.25 -11.15
C THR A 108 -4.70 -16.47 -10.29
N VAL A 109 -4.41 -16.29 -8.97
CA VAL A 109 -4.12 -17.38 -8.04
C VAL A 109 -5.37 -17.74 -7.23
N THR A 110 -5.64 -19.06 -7.14
CA THR A 110 -6.67 -19.65 -6.26
C THR A 110 -6.03 -20.40 -5.10
N GLU A 111 -6.80 -20.75 -4.07
CA GLU A 111 -6.31 -21.52 -2.92
C GLU A 111 -5.78 -22.89 -3.34
N ASP A 112 -6.38 -23.51 -4.38
CA ASP A 112 -6.04 -24.83 -4.91
C ASP A 112 -4.95 -24.82 -5.99
N SER A 113 -4.45 -23.62 -6.36
CA SER A 113 -3.40 -23.51 -7.39
C SER A 113 -2.15 -24.32 -7.00
N PRO A 114 -1.67 -25.22 -7.84
CA PRO A 114 -0.45 -25.99 -7.58
C PRO A 114 0.79 -25.10 -7.52
N SER A 115 1.84 -25.58 -6.88
CA SER A 115 3.07 -24.78 -6.65
C SER A 115 3.70 -24.26 -7.94
N TYR A 116 3.68 -25.03 -9.04
CA TYR A 116 4.24 -24.60 -10.31
C TYR A 116 3.49 -23.41 -10.93
N GLU A 117 2.16 -23.34 -10.80
CA GLU A 117 1.37 -22.19 -11.26
C GLU A 117 1.69 -20.92 -10.47
N ARG A 118 1.92 -21.05 -9.17
CA ARG A 118 2.35 -19.93 -8.30
C ARG A 118 3.67 -19.34 -8.79
N TRP A 119 4.63 -20.20 -9.18
CA TRP A 119 5.89 -19.75 -9.77
C TRP A 119 5.72 -19.10 -11.13
N TRP A 120 4.77 -19.57 -11.96
CA TRP A 120 4.45 -18.91 -13.22
C TRP A 120 3.86 -17.52 -13.02
N VAL A 121 2.95 -17.35 -12.05
CA VAL A 121 2.38 -16.04 -11.71
C VAL A 121 3.46 -15.09 -11.18
N LEU A 122 4.35 -15.58 -10.31
CA LEU A 122 5.48 -14.79 -9.82
C LEU A 122 6.41 -14.36 -10.97
N GLY A 123 6.80 -15.31 -11.84
CA GLY A 123 7.60 -15.02 -13.01
C GLY A 123 6.94 -14.01 -13.96
N ALA A 124 5.63 -14.14 -14.18
CA ALA A 124 4.86 -13.20 -14.98
C ALA A 124 4.83 -11.80 -14.35
N ALA A 125 4.59 -11.70 -13.03
CA ALA A 125 4.57 -10.42 -12.32
C ALA A 125 5.90 -9.66 -12.38
N LEU A 126 7.00 -10.35 -12.57
CA LEU A 126 8.35 -9.78 -12.68
C LEU A 126 8.78 -9.49 -14.12
N SER A 127 8.37 -10.31 -15.08
CA SER A 127 8.90 -10.27 -16.46
C SER A 127 8.58 -8.96 -17.18
N GLY A 128 7.33 -8.49 -17.13
CA GLY A 128 6.91 -7.24 -17.77
C GLY A 128 7.66 -6.01 -17.24
N PRO A 129 7.63 -5.76 -15.93
CA PRO A 129 8.34 -4.62 -15.34
C PRO A 129 9.85 -4.65 -15.53
N LEU A 130 10.50 -5.81 -15.43
CA LEU A 130 11.94 -5.93 -15.66
C LEU A 130 12.30 -5.67 -17.13
N LEU A 131 11.47 -6.12 -18.07
CA LEU A 131 11.65 -5.82 -19.49
C LEU A 131 11.56 -4.31 -19.75
N VAL A 132 10.50 -3.65 -19.22
CA VAL A 132 10.34 -2.20 -19.37
C VAL A 132 11.46 -1.44 -18.70
N THR A 133 11.97 -1.91 -17.56
CA THR A 133 13.12 -1.30 -16.89
C THR A 133 14.39 -1.40 -17.73
N ALA A 134 14.65 -2.54 -18.39
CA ALA A 134 15.76 -2.66 -19.31
C ALA A 134 15.68 -1.66 -20.47
N ILE A 135 14.48 -1.50 -21.06
CA ILE A 135 14.21 -0.52 -22.11
C ILE A 135 14.38 0.91 -21.57
N ALA A 136 13.81 1.20 -20.38
CA ALA A 136 13.91 2.52 -19.77
C ALA A 136 15.37 2.93 -19.48
N LEU A 137 16.20 2.01 -19.00
CA LEU A 137 17.62 2.26 -18.78
C LEU A 137 18.36 2.54 -20.09
N ALA A 138 18.05 1.82 -21.17
CA ALA A 138 18.63 2.08 -22.49
C ALA A 138 18.20 3.47 -23.03
N VAL A 139 16.91 3.82 -22.89
CA VAL A 139 16.39 5.12 -23.29
C VAL A 139 17.00 6.27 -22.49
N VAL A 140 17.19 6.10 -21.16
CA VAL A 140 17.83 7.11 -20.31
C VAL A 140 19.30 7.29 -20.71
N GLN A 141 20.00 6.20 -21.05
CA GLN A 141 21.39 6.27 -21.52
C GLN A 141 21.49 7.05 -22.82
N ASP A 142 20.62 6.79 -23.79
CA ASP A 142 20.55 7.52 -25.05
C ASP A 142 20.17 9.00 -24.83
N ALA A 143 19.15 9.24 -24.00
CA ALA A 143 18.69 10.59 -23.70
C ALA A 143 19.71 11.42 -22.91
N SER A 144 20.64 10.81 -22.20
CA SER A 144 21.69 11.51 -21.43
C SER A 144 22.67 12.32 -22.31
N GLU A 145 22.70 12.04 -23.59
CA GLU A 145 23.47 12.82 -24.57
C GLU A 145 22.78 14.13 -24.97
N VAL A 146 21.45 14.22 -24.79
CA VAL A 146 20.63 15.36 -25.24
C VAL A 146 20.11 16.20 -24.06
N ILE A 147 19.74 15.54 -22.95
CA ILE A 147 19.22 16.20 -21.76
C ILE A 147 20.14 15.95 -20.56
N PRO A 148 20.18 16.84 -19.56
CA PRO A 148 21.08 16.72 -18.40
C PRO A 148 20.61 15.67 -17.41
N LEU A 149 20.32 14.46 -17.88
CA LEU A 149 19.88 13.30 -17.12
C LEU A 149 21.01 12.27 -17.06
N ALA A 150 21.58 12.02 -15.88
CA ALA A 150 22.61 11.00 -15.74
C ALA A 150 21.99 9.59 -15.66
N SER A 151 22.68 8.61 -16.24
CA SER A 151 22.29 7.21 -16.16
C SER A 151 22.34 6.71 -14.72
N PRO A 152 21.22 6.15 -14.20
CA PRO A 152 21.18 5.60 -12.85
C PRO A 152 21.98 4.30 -12.75
N ASN A 153 22.28 3.90 -11.52
CA ASN A 153 22.90 2.60 -11.27
C ASN A 153 21.97 1.45 -11.71
N VAL A 154 22.40 0.70 -12.73
CA VAL A 154 21.62 -0.38 -13.37
C VAL A 154 21.21 -1.45 -12.36
N LEU A 155 22.15 -1.88 -11.50
CA LEU A 155 21.87 -2.93 -10.51
C LEU A 155 20.87 -2.47 -9.45
N ALA A 156 21.01 -1.23 -8.99
CA ALA A 156 20.05 -0.62 -8.06
C ALA A 156 18.67 -0.48 -8.70
N ALA A 157 18.58 -0.10 -9.98
CA ALA A 157 17.32 0.01 -10.71
C ALA A 157 16.59 -1.34 -10.78
N PHE A 158 17.27 -2.41 -11.22
CA PHE A 158 16.69 -3.75 -11.22
C PHE A 158 16.34 -4.22 -9.81
N GLY A 159 17.18 -3.92 -8.81
CA GLY A 159 16.94 -4.26 -7.41
C GLY A 159 15.65 -3.63 -6.86
N TRP A 160 15.43 -2.34 -7.09
CA TRP A 160 14.23 -1.63 -6.67
C TRP A 160 12.96 -2.15 -7.39
N VAL A 161 13.01 -2.30 -8.72
CA VAL A 161 11.88 -2.84 -9.49
C VAL A 161 11.52 -4.25 -9.01
N LEU A 162 12.54 -5.10 -8.81
CA LEU A 162 12.36 -6.44 -8.26
C LEU A 162 11.70 -6.40 -6.87
N ALA A 163 12.20 -5.54 -5.96
CA ALA A 163 11.67 -5.40 -4.61
C ALA A 163 10.19 -4.96 -4.61
N VAL A 164 9.83 -3.94 -5.42
CA VAL A 164 8.45 -3.45 -5.56
C VAL A 164 7.52 -4.56 -6.05
N HIS A 165 7.90 -5.28 -7.11
CA HIS A 165 7.04 -6.31 -7.70
C HIS A 165 7.03 -7.62 -6.90
N LEU A 166 8.11 -7.99 -6.22
CA LEU A 166 8.11 -9.11 -5.27
C LEU A 166 7.20 -8.82 -4.08
N THR A 167 7.25 -7.59 -3.55
CA THR A 167 6.34 -7.15 -2.47
C THR A 167 4.89 -7.20 -2.93
N ALA A 168 4.59 -6.70 -4.13
CA ALA A 168 3.25 -6.73 -4.70
C ALA A 168 2.73 -8.17 -4.92
N ALA A 169 3.56 -9.04 -5.52
CA ALA A 169 3.22 -10.44 -5.72
C ALA A 169 3.07 -11.18 -4.39
N GLY A 170 3.95 -10.91 -3.42
CA GLY A 170 3.87 -11.46 -2.06
C GLY A 170 2.57 -11.07 -1.35
N ILE A 171 2.16 -9.80 -1.39
CA ILE A 171 0.88 -9.32 -0.85
C ILE A 171 -0.29 -9.99 -1.59
N GLY A 172 -0.27 -9.96 -2.93
CA GLY A 172 -1.35 -10.49 -3.76
C GLY A 172 -1.56 -11.98 -3.57
N MET A 173 -0.51 -12.78 -3.79
CA MET A 173 -0.57 -14.23 -3.63
C MET A 173 -0.76 -14.62 -2.16
N GLY A 174 -0.07 -13.96 -1.23
CA GLY A 174 -0.17 -14.20 0.20
C GLY A 174 -1.60 -14.03 0.72
N SER A 175 -2.35 -13.03 0.22
CA SER A 175 -3.74 -12.80 0.62
C SER A 175 -4.69 -13.96 0.25
N ARG A 176 -4.34 -14.76 -0.76
CA ARG A 176 -5.10 -15.97 -1.19
C ARG A 176 -4.56 -17.25 -0.59
N LEU A 177 -3.24 -17.35 -0.49
CA LEU A 177 -2.55 -18.59 -0.15
C LEU A 177 -2.23 -18.69 1.35
N TRP A 178 -2.62 -17.73 2.19
CA TRP A 178 -2.25 -17.74 3.60
C TRP A 178 -2.70 -19.02 4.33
N ARG A 179 -3.93 -19.53 4.05
CA ARG A 179 -4.44 -20.77 4.66
C ARG A 179 -3.63 -22.00 4.29
N PRO A 180 -3.45 -22.34 2.98
CA PRO A 180 -2.63 -23.50 2.62
C PRO A 180 -1.15 -23.34 2.99
N LEU A 181 -0.60 -22.11 3.00
CA LEU A 181 0.78 -21.88 3.44
C LEU A 181 0.93 -22.13 4.95
N THR A 182 -0.01 -21.68 5.77
CA THR A 182 0.03 -21.90 7.23
C THR A 182 -0.04 -23.37 7.60
N ALA A 183 -0.78 -24.18 6.81
CA ALA A 183 -0.85 -25.61 7.03
C ALA A 183 0.45 -26.37 6.67
N GLN A 184 1.30 -25.79 5.80
CA GLN A 184 2.56 -26.41 5.35
C GLN A 184 3.78 -25.93 6.14
N LEU A 185 3.69 -24.77 6.78
CA LEU A 185 4.81 -24.20 7.54
C LEU A 185 4.79 -24.70 8.99
N PRO A 186 5.95 -25.07 9.56
CA PRO A 186 6.06 -25.45 10.96
C PRO A 186 6.00 -24.23 11.89
N VAL A 187 5.01 -23.33 11.65
CA VAL A 187 4.84 -22.08 12.38
C VAL A 187 3.51 -22.14 13.13
N PRO A 188 3.50 -21.82 14.44
CA PRO A 188 2.27 -21.82 15.21
C PRO A 188 1.18 -20.92 14.62
N ALA A 189 -0.07 -21.36 14.62
CA ALA A 189 -1.20 -20.62 14.03
C ALA A 189 -1.41 -19.22 14.64
N TRP A 190 -1.00 -19.01 15.89
CA TRP A 190 -1.10 -17.70 16.54
C TRP A 190 -0.22 -16.62 15.90
N VAL A 191 0.89 -17.00 15.23
CA VAL A 191 1.75 -16.05 14.50
C VAL A 191 0.98 -15.42 13.34
N PHE A 192 0.27 -16.24 12.57
CA PHE A 192 -0.58 -15.73 11.48
C PHE A 192 -1.79 -14.96 11.98
N ALA A 193 -2.31 -15.32 13.16
CA ALA A 193 -3.39 -14.59 13.79
C ALA A 193 -2.98 -13.18 14.25
N ALA A 194 -1.67 -12.87 14.30
CA ALA A 194 -1.14 -11.53 14.57
C ALA A 194 -1.32 -10.56 13.37
N ALA A 195 -1.52 -11.07 12.15
CA ALA A 195 -1.56 -10.25 10.93
C ALA A 195 -2.71 -9.23 10.93
N GLN A 196 -3.91 -9.62 11.37
CA GLN A 196 -5.06 -8.72 11.39
C GLN A 196 -4.93 -7.60 12.44
N PRO A 197 -4.53 -7.87 13.71
CA PRO A 197 -4.16 -6.82 14.67
C PRO A 197 -3.04 -5.91 14.16
N ALA A 198 -2.00 -6.47 13.54
CA ALA A 198 -0.91 -5.69 12.95
C ALA A 198 -1.42 -4.72 11.88
N LEU A 199 -2.23 -5.20 10.93
CA LEU A 199 -2.81 -4.36 9.87
C LEU A 199 -3.66 -3.22 10.45
N ARG A 200 -4.51 -3.52 11.46
CA ARG A 200 -5.33 -2.49 12.13
C ARG A 200 -4.47 -1.43 12.81
N ALA A 201 -3.41 -1.84 13.50
CA ALA A 201 -2.51 -0.91 14.17
C ALA A 201 -1.72 -0.06 13.16
N ALA A 202 -1.22 -0.65 12.06
CA ALA A 202 -0.56 0.08 10.99
C ALA A 202 -1.50 1.12 10.36
N MET A 203 -2.73 0.72 10.02
CA MET A 203 -3.74 1.63 9.45
C MET A 203 -4.13 2.73 10.43
N ALA A 204 -4.22 2.44 11.73
CA ALA A 204 -4.51 3.44 12.76
C ALA A 204 -3.38 4.47 12.90
N LEU A 205 -2.10 4.03 12.86
CA LEU A 205 -0.95 4.95 12.86
C LEU A 205 -0.95 5.83 11.60
N LEU A 206 -1.12 5.25 10.42
CA LEU A 206 -1.16 6.00 9.16
C LEU A 206 -2.35 6.96 9.11
N ALA A 207 -3.53 6.55 9.57
CA ALA A 207 -4.70 7.43 9.66
C ALA A 207 -4.47 8.60 10.63
N SER A 208 -3.79 8.35 11.77
CA SER A 208 -3.44 9.41 12.73
C SER A 208 -2.42 10.38 12.14
N GLY A 209 -1.40 9.89 11.42
CA GLY A 209 -0.46 10.72 10.67
C GLY A 209 -1.13 11.55 9.58
N ALA A 210 -2.06 10.94 8.83
CA ALA A 210 -2.84 11.64 7.81
C ALA A 210 -3.74 12.71 8.43
N ALA A 211 -4.39 12.42 9.56
CA ALA A 211 -5.19 13.40 10.29
C ALA A 211 -4.33 14.59 10.79
N LEU A 212 -3.14 14.31 11.34
CA LEU A 212 -2.20 15.35 11.76
C LEU A 212 -1.77 16.21 10.57
N THR A 213 -1.41 15.59 9.44
CA THR A 213 -1.05 16.29 8.20
C THR A 213 -2.22 17.16 7.71
N ALA A 214 -3.44 16.64 7.70
CA ALA A 214 -4.62 17.39 7.27
C ALA A 214 -4.90 18.59 8.16
N VAL A 215 -4.80 18.44 9.50
CA VAL A 215 -4.93 19.56 10.45
C VAL A 215 -3.85 20.59 10.20
N ALA A 216 -2.59 20.17 9.99
CA ALA A 216 -1.49 21.09 9.71
C ALA A 216 -1.69 21.86 8.39
N LEU A 217 -2.15 21.21 7.32
CA LEU A 217 -2.48 21.86 6.05
C LEU A 217 -3.59 22.89 6.19
N VAL A 218 -4.64 22.57 6.92
CA VAL A 218 -5.75 23.51 7.17
C VAL A 218 -5.30 24.70 8.03
N SER A 219 -4.47 24.45 9.04
CA SER A 219 -3.95 25.51 9.91
C SER A 219 -2.99 26.47 9.19
N SER A 220 -2.33 25.99 8.12
CA SER A 220 -1.35 26.77 7.34
C SER A 220 -1.89 27.13 5.95
N TRP A 221 -3.21 27.26 5.82
CA TRP A 221 -3.90 27.44 4.52
C TRP A 221 -3.34 28.61 3.70
N ASP A 222 -3.06 29.76 4.33
CA ASP A 222 -2.52 30.94 3.67
C ASP A 222 -1.12 30.69 3.10
N THR A 223 -0.26 29.98 3.85
CA THR A 223 1.08 29.60 3.40
C THR A 223 1.00 28.62 2.23
N VAL A 224 0.13 27.60 2.32
CA VAL A 224 -0.12 26.65 1.25
C VAL A 224 -0.63 27.38 -0.01
N GLY A 225 -1.58 28.28 0.14
CA GLY A 225 -2.11 29.10 -0.94
C GLY A 225 -1.05 29.98 -1.62
N ALA A 226 -0.17 30.61 -0.83
CA ALA A 226 0.95 31.41 -1.35
C ALA A 226 1.94 30.55 -2.13
N LEU A 227 2.26 29.33 -1.66
CA LEU A 227 3.15 28.40 -2.36
C LEU A 227 2.53 27.88 -3.67
N VAL A 228 1.22 27.65 -3.71
CA VAL A 228 0.52 27.28 -4.96
C VAL A 228 0.56 28.46 -5.95
N ALA A 229 0.32 29.69 -5.46
CA ALA A 229 0.35 30.89 -6.30
C ALA A 229 1.74 31.20 -6.86
N ALA A 230 2.81 30.81 -6.15
CA ALA A 230 4.21 30.94 -6.63
C ALA A 230 4.52 30.06 -7.85
N GLY A 231 3.63 29.18 -8.26
CA GLY A 231 3.79 28.26 -9.41
C GLY A 231 3.66 28.93 -10.80
N ASN A 232 3.72 30.25 -10.90
CA ASN A 232 3.64 30.98 -12.17
C ASN A 232 2.40 30.61 -13.03
N GLY A 233 1.22 30.93 -12.50
CA GLY A 233 -0.06 30.72 -13.18
C GLY A 233 -0.73 29.38 -12.90
N PHE A 234 -1.84 29.12 -13.60
CA PHE A 234 -2.70 27.97 -13.34
C PHE A 234 -1.99 26.63 -13.53
N VAL A 235 -1.22 26.49 -14.60
CA VAL A 235 -0.53 25.22 -14.93
C VAL A 235 0.55 24.88 -13.89
N GLY A 236 1.36 25.84 -13.49
CA GLY A 236 2.39 25.63 -12.46
C GLY A 236 1.78 25.35 -11.08
N GLY A 237 0.75 26.08 -10.69
CA GLY A 237 0.02 25.83 -9.44
C GLY A 237 -0.63 24.45 -9.41
N LEU A 238 -1.23 24.01 -10.53
CA LEU A 238 -1.78 22.66 -10.68
C LEU A 238 -0.67 21.61 -10.56
N GLY A 239 0.46 21.82 -11.24
CA GLY A 239 1.62 20.92 -11.18
C GLY A 239 2.14 20.75 -9.74
N LEU A 240 2.32 21.85 -9.00
CA LEU A 240 2.72 21.82 -7.58
C LEU A 240 1.69 21.10 -6.69
N THR A 241 0.39 21.28 -6.98
CA THR A 241 -0.68 20.59 -6.25
C THR A 241 -0.64 19.08 -6.52
N VAL A 242 -0.53 18.67 -7.78
CA VAL A 242 -0.39 17.25 -8.14
C VAL A 242 0.86 16.64 -7.48
N LEU A 243 1.99 17.33 -7.57
CA LEU A 243 3.23 16.87 -6.94
C LEU A 243 3.06 16.73 -5.42
N SER A 244 2.39 17.67 -4.75
CA SER A 244 2.06 17.58 -3.33
C SER A 244 1.22 16.34 -3.00
N ILE A 245 0.23 16.02 -3.83
CA ILE A 245 -0.58 14.80 -3.66
C ILE A 245 0.27 13.55 -3.83
N LEU A 246 1.20 13.52 -4.78
CA LEU A 246 2.08 12.37 -5.00
C LEU A 246 3.02 12.12 -3.81
N TYR A 247 3.45 13.19 -3.10
CA TYR A 247 4.28 13.10 -1.89
C TYR A 247 3.49 12.96 -0.60
N LEU A 248 2.16 12.97 -0.63
CA LEU A 248 1.35 12.91 0.59
C LEU A 248 1.69 11.70 1.50
N PRO A 249 1.89 10.47 0.99
CA PRO A 249 2.30 9.36 1.83
C PRO A 249 3.65 9.56 2.53
N ASN A 250 4.61 10.24 1.89
CA ASN A 250 5.91 10.55 2.48
C ASN A 250 5.74 11.47 3.70
N VAL A 251 4.93 12.53 3.57
CA VAL A 251 4.66 13.47 4.67
C VAL A 251 3.83 12.81 5.78
N VAL A 252 2.87 11.96 5.43
CA VAL A 252 2.12 11.17 6.41
C VAL A 252 3.06 10.28 7.25
N LEU A 253 4.06 9.63 6.63
CA LEU A 253 5.08 8.86 7.37
C LEU A 253 5.92 9.76 8.29
N GLY A 254 6.31 10.95 7.83
CA GLY A 254 6.96 11.96 8.68
C GLY A 254 6.08 12.36 9.87
N ALA A 255 4.78 12.58 9.65
CA ALA A 255 3.83 12.89 10.71
C ALA A 255 3.66 11.72 11.71
N VAL A 256 3.64 10.46 11.22
CA VAL A 256 3.65 9.28 12.10
C VAL A 256 4.94 9.23 12.92
N ALA A 257 6.11 9.56 12.32
CA ALA A 257 7.37 9.59 13.06
C ALA A 257 7.31 10.60 14.20
N VAL A 258 6.82 11.81 13.95
CA VAL A 258 6.62 12.83 15.01
C VAL A 258 5.62 12.33 16.06
N LEU A 259 4.49 11.71 15.67
CA LEU A 259 3.49 11.17 16.60
C LEU A 259 4.05 10.11 17.55
N VAL A 260 4.97 9.25 17.09
CA VAL A 260 5.58 8.23 17.96
C VAL A 260 6.74 8.79 18.78
N GLY A 261 7.16 10.04 18.55
CA GLY A 261 8.25 10.71 19.26
C GLY A 261 9.60 10.67 18.54
N ALA A 262 9.65 10.23 17.28
CA ALA A 262 10.84 10.31 16.42
C ALA A 262 10.91 11.69 15.72
N THR A 263 12.01 11.93 15.02
CA THR A 263 12.25 13.16 14.27
C THR A 263 12.06 12.93 12.77
N ALA A 264 11.34 13.84 12.11
CA ALA A 264 11.30 13.96 10.65
C ALA A 264 12.19 15.14 10.23
N HIS A 265 12.89 15.02 9.10
CA HIS A 265 13.81 16.05 8.63
C HIS A 265 13.71 16.27 7.12
N VAL A 266 13.96 17.52 6.72
CA VAL A 266 14.12 17.95 5.34
C VAL A 266 15.39 18.78 5.30
N GLY A 267 16.52 18.15 4.95
CA GLY A 267 17.83 18.74 5.05
C GLY A 267 18.19 19.11 6.50
N THR A 268 18.43 20.40 6.72
CA THR A 268 18.73 20.95 8.05
C THR A 268 17.46 21.29 8.87
N ALA A 269 16.30 21.36 8.22
CA ALA A 269 15.03 21.52 8.91
C ALA A 269 14.63 20.19 9.56
N ALA A 270 14.31 20.21 10.85
CA ALA A 270 13.88 19.02 11.57
C ALA A 270 12.67 19.32 12.45
N VAL A 271 11.75 18.38 12.50
CA VAL A 271 10.52 18.44 13.27
C VAL A 271 10.44 17.25 14.21
N SER A 272 10.37 17.57 15.50
CA SER A 272 10.06 16.62 16.56
C SER A 272 8.86 17.16 17.37
N LEU A 273 8.38 16.39 18.33
CA LEU A 273 7.29 16.84 19.20
C LEU A 273 7.63 18.10 20.03
N LEU A 274 8.88 18.20 20.48
CA LEU A 274 9.31 19.26 21.41
C LEU A 274 10.01 20.40 20.71
N GLU A 275 10.68 20.12 19.62
CA GLU A 275 11.56 21.07 18.94
C GLU A 275 11.33 21.07 17.44
N VAL A 276 11.32 22.24 16.86
CA VAL A 276 11.32 22.47 15.43
C VAL A 276 12.52 23.33 15.10
N SER A 277 13.49 22.78 14.37
CA SER A 277 14.61 23.53 13.83
C SER A 277 14.29 23.94 12.40
N GLY A 278 14.42 25.24 12.10
CA GLY A 278 14.21 25.78 10.75
C GLY A 278 15.40 25.53 9.85
N GLY A 279 15.12 25.50 8.54
CA GLY A 279 16.12 25.36 7.49
C GLY A 279 15.49 25.62 6.11
N PRO A 280 16.28 25.67 5.04
CA PRO A 280 15.74 25.77 3.69
C PRO A 280 14.97 24.50 3.34
N VAL A 281 13.73 24.67 2.89
CA VAL A 281 12.85 23.60 2.43
C VAL A 281 12.40 23.86 1.00
N PRO A 282 12.15 22.83 0.19
CA PRO A 282 11.58 23.01 -1.13
C PRO A 282 10.23 23.73 -1.08
N ALA A 283 9.97 24.59 -2.07
CA ALA A 283 8.73 25.36 -2.19
C ALA A 283 7.56 24.45 -2.66
N LEU A 284 7.27 23.39 -1.93
CA LEU A 284 6.13 22.50 -2.17
C LEU A 284 4.97 22.90 -1.28
N PRO A 285 3.75 23.08 -1.82
CA PRO A 285 2.56 23.41 -1.03
C PRO A 285 2.33 22.51 0.18
N LEU A 286 2.61 21.21 0.03
CA LEU A 286 2.50 20.21 1.11
C LEU A 286 3.45 20.51 2.28
N LEU A 287 4.64 21.08 2.03
CA LEU A 287 5.60 21.45 3.07
C LEU A 287 5.23 22.75 3.78
N GLY A 288 4.27 23.52 3.27
CA GLY A 288 3.64 24.62 4.00
C GLY A 288 2.92 24.19 5.28
N ALA A 289 2.65 22.89 5.42
CA ALA A 289 2.11 22.32 6.66
C ALA A 289 3.17 22.09 7.75
N LEU A 290 4.47 22.33 7.50
CA LEU A 290 5.51 22.22 8.52
C LEU A 290 5.27 23.27 9.61
N PRO A 291 5.27 22.89 10.90
CA PRO A 291 5.04 23.83 11.98
C PRO A 291 6.19 24.86 12.06
N ALA A 292 5.84 26.13 12.22
CA ALA A 292 6.81 27.22 12.35
C ALA A 292 7.52 27.25 13.71
N GLY A 293 7.06 26.46 14.69
CA GLY A 293 7.62 26.39 16.03
C GLY A 293 7.29 25.10 16.77
N GLY A 294 8.04 24.77 17.79
CA GLY A 294 7.79 23.57 18.60
C GLY A 294 6.47 23.66 19.37
N GLY A 295 5.77 22.55 19.51
CA GLY A 295 4.48 22.47 20.21
C GLY A 295 4.57 22.59 21.75
N GLY A 296 5.79 22.75 22.28
CA GLY A 296 6.02 22.83 23.73
C GLY A 296 5.48 21.60 24.48
N GLY A 297 5.23 21.76 25.77
CA GLY A 297 4.73 20.65 26.60
C GLY A 297 3.36 20.11 26.19
N ALA A 298 2.52 20.91 25.51
CA ALA A 298 1.20 20.49 25.03
C ALA A 298 1.31 19.41 23.91
N ALA A 299 2.38 19.45 23.10
CA ALA A 299 2.60 18.46 22.04
C ALA A 299 2.82 17.03 22.61
N LEU A 300 3.25 16.91 23.86
CA LEU A 300 3.37 15.59 24.52
C LEU A 300 2.02 14.88 24.63
N ALA A 301 0.90 15.59 24.61
CA ALA A 301 -0.43 14.99 24.58
C ALA A 301 -0.64 14.12 23.32
N LEU A 302 0.06 14.41 22.21
CA LEU A 302 0.01 13.60 21.00
C LEU A 302 0.53 12.18 21.18
N LEU A 303 1.40 11.94 22.16
CA LEU A 303 1.89 10.60 22.51
C LEU A 303 0.77 9.68 23.03
N THR A 304 -0.36 10.25 23.46
CA THR A 304 -1.54 9.45 23.82
C THR A 304 -2.09 8.66 22.62
N VAL A 305 -1.87 9.12 21.41
CA VAL A 305 -2.33 8.46 20.17
C VAL A 305 -1.62 7.11 19.96
N PRO A 306 -0.29 7.03 19.84
CA PRO A 306 0.40 5.75 19.71
C PRO A 306 0.22 4.86 20.95
N ALA A 307 0.09 5.44 22.14
CA ALA A 307 -0.24 4.70 23.36
C ALA A 307 -1.62 4.01 23.24
N ALA A 308 -2.66 4.74 22.79
CA ALA A 308 -3.99 4.19 22.58
C ALA A 308 -3.99 3.07 21.53
N ILE A 309 -3.22 3.25 20.44
CA ILE A 309 -3.06 2.23 19.39
C ILE A 309 -2.34 0.99 19.94
N GLY A 310 -1.32 1.15 20.78
CA GLY A 310 -0.66 0.04 21.49
C GLY A 310 -1.63 -0.72 22.41
N VAL A 311 -2.47 -0.01 23.14
CA VAL A 311 -3.53 -0.60 23.98
C VAL A 311 -4.56 -1.36 23.12
N MET A 312 -4.98 -0.79 22.00
CA MET A 312 -5.87 -1.43 21.03
C MET A 312 -5.27 -2.73 20.49
N LEU A 313 -4.00 -2.68 20.05
CA LEU A 313 -3.27 -3.86 19.58
C LEU A 313 -3.21 -4.96 20.64
N GLY A 314 -2.85 -4.60 21.87
CA GLY A 314 -2.75 -5.55 22.99
C GLY A 314 -4.09 -6.23 23.28
N ARG A 315 -5.18 -5.48 23.31
CA ARG A 315 -6.54 -6.02 23.48
C ARG A 315 -6.95 -6.95 22.33
N ASP A 316 -6.65 -6.57 21.09
CA ASP A 316 -6.95 -7.40 19.92
C ASP A 316 -6.17 -8.72 19.95
N CYS A 317 -4.88 -8.67 20.30
CA CYS A 317 -4.04 -9.86 20.44
C CYS A 317 -4.46 -10.77 21.59
N ALA A 318 -5.05 -10.23 22.64
CA ALA A 318 -5.58 -11.02 23.76
C ALA A 318 -6.88 -11.77 23.44
N ARG A 319 -7.62 -11.38 22.41
CA ARG A 319 -8.90 -12.02 22.06
C ARG A 319 -8.69 -13.44 21.53
N GLY A 320 -9.47 -14.40 22.05
CA GLY A 320 -9.45 -15.79 21.59
C GLY A 320 -8.21 -16.60 22.01
N VAL A 321 -7.39 -16.07 22.92
CA VAL A 321 -6.17 -16.73 23.41
C VAL A 321 -6.33 -17.05 24.89
N SER A 322 -5.89 -18.23 25.37
CA SER A 322 -6.02 -18.67 26.76
C SER A 322 -4.80 -18.29 27.64
N SER A 323 -3.62 -18.17 27.03
CA SER A 323 -2.36 -17.90 27.72
C SER A 323 -1.98 -16.42 27.64
N SER A 324 -1.53 -15.84 28.77
CA SER A 324 -0.96 -14.49 28.82
C SER A 324 0.32 -14.36 28.01
N LEU A 325 1.14 -15.42 28.01
CA LEU A 325 2.37 -15.47 27.24
C LEU A 325 2.10 -15.46 25.74
N GLU A 326 1.19 -16.29 25.28
CA GLU A 326 0.80 -16.35 23.85
C GLU A 326 0.19 -15.02 23.38
N ALA A 327 -0.63 -14.38 24.21
CA ALA A 327 -1.17 -13.05 23.88
C ALA A 327 -0.06 -11.99 23.74
N ALA A 328 0.92 -11.99 24.64
CA ALA A 328 2.08 -11.09 24.57
C ALA A 328 2.97 -11.39 23.35
N GLN A 329 3.26 -12.67 23.08
CA GLN A 329 4.03 -13.08 21.89
C GLN A 329 3.33 -12.65 20.59
N ARG A 330 2.01 -12.83 20.51
CA ARG A 330 1.19 -12.40 19.37
C ARG A 330 1.28 -10.87 19.17
N ALA A 331 1.22 -10.09 20.28
CA ALA A 331 1.37 -8.64 20.22
C ALA A 331 2.79 -8.24 19.77
N THR A 332 3.82 -8.93 20.24
CA THR A 332 5.21 -8.70 19.81
C THR A 332 5.41 -8.97 18.32
N VAL A 333 4.89 -10.09 17.79
CA VAL A 333 4.96 -10.42 16.36
C VAL A 333 4.22 -9.36 15.53
N ALA A 334 3.04 -8.95 15.97
CA ALA A 334 2.29 -7.88 15.32
C ALA A 334 3.07 -6.57 15.31
N ALA A 335 3.68 -6.19 16.44
CA ALA A 335 4.48 -4.97 16.56
C ALA A 335 5.73 -4.99 15.68
N VAL A 336 6.45 -6.12 15.61
CA VAL A 336 7.59 -6.31 14.70
C VAL A 336 7.15 -6.14 13.25
N ALA A 337 6.03 -6.75 12.86
CA ALA A 337 5.52 -6.63 11.49
C ALA A 337 5.17 -5.18 11.13
N VAL A 338 4.53 -4.43 12.04
CA VAL A 338 4.19 -3.01 11.84
C VAL A 338 5.45 -2.15 11.79
N ALA A 339 6.35 -2.29 12.75
CA ALA A 339 7.58 -1.51 12.83
C ALA A 339 8.46 -1.71 11.59
N THR A 340 8.62 -2.97 11.16
CA THR A 340 9.37 -3.30 9.94
C THR A 340 8.66 -2.76 8.69
N GLY A 341 7.35 -2.95 8.57
CA GLY A 341 6.57 -2.49 7.41
C GLY A 341 6.59 -0.96 7.26
N LEU A 342 6.35 -0.22 8.34
CA LEU A 342 6.42 1.25 8.32
C LEU A 342 7.86 1.74 8.15
N GLY A 343 8.85 1.05 8.74
CA GLY A 343 10.27 1.33 8.56
C GLY A 343 10.71 1.17 7.11
N LEU A 344 10.29 0.11 6.42
CA LEU A 344 10.57 -0.09 4.99
C LEU A 344 9.92 0.99 4.11
N LEU A 345 8.69 1.39 4.43
CA LEU A 345 8.02 2.50 3.72
C LEU A 345 8.74 3.83 3.96
N ALA A 346 9.16 4.10 5.20
CA ALA A 346 9.91 5.32 5.53
C ALA A 346 11.30 5.33 4.86
N PHE A 347 11.98 4.18 4.79
CA PHE A 347 13.24 4.03 4.06
C PHE A 347 13.05 4.30 2.56
N ALA A 348 12.01 3.73 1.96
CA ALA A 348 11.73 3.96 0.54
C ALA A 348 11.32 5.40 0.23
N GLY A 349 10.64 6.08 1.17
CA GLY A 349 10.20 7.46 1.00
C GLY A 349 11.22 8.53 1.37
N GLY A 350 12.39 8.15 1.88
CA GLY A 350 13.49 9.04 2.23
C GLY A 350 14.64 8.97 1.22
N GLY A 351 15.62 9.86 1.37
CA GLY A 351 16.82 9.88 0.52
C GLY A 351 17.43 11.28 0.38
N ASP A 352 18.33 11.43 -0.57
CA ASP A 352 18.97 12.70 -0.87
C ASP A 352 18.10 13.58 -1.77
N LEU A 353 18.04 14.87 -1.47
CA LEU A 353 17.32 15.89 -2.25
C LEU A 353 18.28 17.02 -2.67
N GLY A 354 19.31 16.67 -3.39
CA GLY A 354 20.29 17.60 -3.93
C GLY A 354 20.83 18.58 -2.91
N SER A 355 20.74 19.90 -3.20
CA SER A 355 21.21 20.96 -2.32
C SER A 355 20.47 21.10 -0.98
N PHE A 356 19.27 20.50 -0.87
CA PHE A 356 18.52 20.49 0.38
C PHE A 356 19.05 19.45 1.38
N GLY A 357 19.88 18.48 0.92
CA GLY A 357 20.41 17.41 1.76
C GLY A 357 19.45 16.21 1.88
N THR A 358 19.55 15.45 2.97
CA THR A 358 18.74 14.25 3.19
C THR A 358 17.35 14.59 3.68
N VAL A 359 16.35 13.87 3.20
CA VAL A 359 14.95 14.00 3.62
C VAL A 359 14.43 12.65 4.10
N GLY A 360 13.70 12.65 5.20
CA GLY A 360 13.12 11.43 5.73
C GLY A 360 12.85 11.50 7.23
N VAL A 361 13.00 10.36 7.88
CA VAL A 361 12.85 10.22 9.32
C VAL A 361 14.11 9.63 9.93
N ASP A 362 14.36 9.88 11.22
CA ASP A 362 15.36 9.11 11.98
C ASP A 362 14.89 7.65 12.05
N LEU A 363 15.34 6.84 11.08
CA LEU A 363 14.84 5.50 10.84
C LEU A 363 15.01 4.56 12.05
N PRO A 364 16.19 4.50 12.71
CA PRO A 364 16.37 3.69 13.92
C PRO A 364 15.43 4.09 15.05
N ALA A 365 15.31 5.38 15.34
CA ALA A 365 14.41 5.89 16.38
C ALA A 365 12.94 5.63 16.00
N PHE A 366 12.54 5.85 14.74
CA PHE A 366 11.20 5.59 14.27
C PHE A 366 10.78 4.13 14.44
N VAL A 367 11.58 3.19 13.93
CA VAL A 367 11.30 1.74 14.05
C VAL A 367 11.30 1.31 15.51
N GLY A 368 12.27 1.77 16.29
CA GLY A 368 12.37 1.45 17.73
C GLY A 368 11.17 1.96 18.53
N LEU A 369 10.72 3.20 18.29
CA LEU A 369 9.58 3.78 19.00
C LEU A 369 8.24 3.17 18.56
N VAL A 370 8.04 2.89 17.27
CA VAL A 370 6.86 2.12 16.83
C VAL A 370 6.81 0.77 17.54
N PHE A 371 7.94 0.06 17.58
CA PHE A 371 8.01 -1.21 18.31
C PHE A 371 7.78 -1.02 19.83
N ALA A 372 8.33 0.01 20.45
CA ALA A 372 8.12 0.27 21.88
C ALA A 372 6.64 0.49 22.22
N TRP A 373 5.94 1.37 21.48
CA TRP A 373 4.52 1.62 21.70
C TRP A 373 3.66 0.37 21.45
N LEU A 374 3.91 -0.35 20.40
CA LEU A 374 3.07 -1.49 20.01
C LEU A 374 3.49 -2.79 20.71
N GLY A 375 4.79 -3.06 20.82
CA GLY A 375 5.34 -4.29 21.37
C GLY A 375 5.37 -4.29 22.88
N LEU A 376 6.00 -3.27 23.50
CA LEU A 376 6.14 -3.23 24.96
C LEU A 376 4.80 -2.89 25.62
N LEU A 377 4.17 -1.78 25.24
CA LEU A 377 2.90 -1.38 25.83
C LEU A 377 1.76 -2.33 25.40
N GLY A 378 1.65 -2.66 24.11
CA GLY A 378 0.65 -3.59 23.61
C GLY A 378 0.84 -4.99 24.19
N GLY A 379 2.07 -5.49 24.28
CA GLY A 379 2.41 -6.77 24.90
C GLY A 379 2.03 -6.82 26.39
N ALA A 380 2.34 -5.77 27.13
CA ALA A 380 1.96 -5.64 28.55
C ALA A 380 0.42 -5.66 28.71
N VAL A 381 -0.30 -4.90 27.88
CA VAL A 381 -1.77 -4.87 27.89
C VAL A 381 -2.35 -6.24 27.51
N ALA A 382 -1.77 -6.92 26.53
CA ALA A 382 -2.20 -8.26 26.12
C ALA A 382 -2.06 -9.26 27.26
N ALA A 383 -0.91 -9.27 27.95
CA ALA A 383 -0.64 -10.14 29.10
C ALA A 383 -1.60 -9.84 30.28
N LEU A 384 -1.73 -8.55 30.67
CA LEU A 384 -2.57 -8.11 31.80
C LEU A 384 -4.05 -8.37 31.54
N SER A 385 -4.53 -8.22 30.31
CA SER A 385 -5.92 -8.49 29.93
C SER A 385 -6.30 -9.94 30.24
N ARG A 386 -5.36 -10.88 30.14
CA ARG A 386 -5.57 -12.29 30.44
C ARG A 386 -5.45 -12.62 31.91
N LEU A 387 -4.58 -11.93 32.63
CA LEU A 387 -4.47 -12.10 34.09
C LEU A 387 -5.76 -11.65 34.80
N ARG A 388 -6.37 -10.54 34.35
CA ARG A 388 -7.65 -10.04 34.88
C ARG A 388 -8.86 -10.89 34.49
N GLY A 389 -8.82 -11.59 33.35
CA GLY A 389 -9.87 -12.50 32.89
C GLY A 389 -9.89 -13.84 33.62
N ARG A 390 -8.86 -14.19 34.38
CA ARG A 390 -8.85 -15.31 35.32
C ARG A 390 -9.53 -14.92 36.62
N ARG A 391 -10.80 -14.54 36.59
CA ARG A 391 -11.61 -14.67 37.79
C ARG A 391 -11.56 -16.14 38.21
N PRO A 392 -11.30 -16.50 39.49
CA PRO A 392 -11.49 -17.86 39.95
C PRO A 392 -12.92 -18.19 39.58
N GLU A 393 -13.11 -19.19 38.77
CA GLU A 393 -14.41 -19.83 38.62
C GLU A 393 -14.85 -20.13 40.07
N PRO A 394 -16.01 -19.62 40.52
CA PRO A 394 -16.45 -19.93 41.87
C PRO A 394 -16.42 -21.46 41.90
N ALA A 395 -15.62 -22.02 42.84
CA ALA A 395 -15.45 -23.46 42.99
C ALA A 395 -16.83 -24.06 42.83
N ALA A 396 -17.01 -24.83 41.74
CA ALA A 396 -18.30 -25.43 41.44
C ALA A 396 -18.73 -26.06 42.74
N THR A 397 -19.74 -25.45 43.36
CA THR A 397 -20.36 -26.01 44.59
C THR A 397 -20.73 -27.39 44.15
N GLN A 398 -19.95 -28.40 44.60
CA GLN A 398 -20.28 -29.79 44.32
C GLN A 398 -21.75 -29.92 44.64
N PRO A 399 -22.59 -30.43 43.74
CA PRO A 399 -23.97 -30.61 44.02
C PRO A 399 -24.01 -31.49 45.29
N ARG A 400 -24.45 -30.87 46.38
CA ARG A 400 -24.62 -31.55 47.65
C ARG A 400 -25.45 -32.80 47.33
N SER A 401 -24.80 -33.98 47.43
CA SER A 401 -25.41 -35.26 47.20
C SER A 401 -26.75 -35.24 47.89
N ALA A 402 -27.84 -35.16 47.14
CA ALA A 402 -29.18 -35.34 47.71
C ALA A 402 -29.19 -36.71 48.36
N PRO A 403 -29.79 -36.85 49.58
CA PRO A 403 -29.86 -38.15 50.24
C PRO A 403 -30.52 -39.12 49.29
N ALA A 404 -29.88 -40.29 49.13
CA ALA A 404 -30.35 -41.37 48.25
C ALA A 404 -31.81 -41.68 48.52
N ARG A 405 -32.64 -41.44 47.54
CA ARG A 405 -34.05 -41.95 47.56
C ARG A 405 -33.99 -43.46 47.60
N PRO A 406 -34.73 -44.14 48.54
CA PRO A 406 -34.72 -45.58 48.56
C PRO A 406 -35.26 -46.15 47.23
N ALA A 407 -34.56 -47.17 46.75
CA ALA A 407 -34.90 -47.84 45.49
C ALA A 407 -36.33 -48.33 45.52
N PRO A 408 -37.15 -48.14 44.49
CA PRO A 408 -38.49 -48.75 44.39
C PRO A 408 -38.33 -50.28 44.28
N GLU A 409 -39.14 -51.01 45.06
CA GLU A 409 -39.26 -52.48 44.98
C GLU A 409 -39.60 -52.92 43.56
N PRO A 410 -39.07 -54.07 43.08
CA PRO A 410 -39.38 -54.58 41.76
C PRO A 410 -40.84 -55.06 41.72
N ILE A 411 -41.68 -54.40 40.90
CA ILE A 411 -43.07 -54.87 40.60
C ILE A 411 -42.92 -56.04 39.62
N ALA A 412 -43.31 -57.23 40.07
CA ALA A 412 -43.40 -58.42 39.22
C ALA A 412 -44.49 -58.22 38.18
N LEU A 413 -44.14 -57.98 36.94
CA LEU A 413 -45.09 -57.98 35.80
C LEU A 413 -45.33 -59.44 35.38
N SER A 414 -46.51 -59.94 35.63
CA SER A 414 -47.07 -61.18 35.09
C SER A 414 -47.17 -61.05 33.55
N VAL A 415 -46.48 -61.90 32.83
CA VAL A 415 -46.61 -62.02 31.39
C VAL A 415 -47.88 -62.82 31.08
N ALA A 416 -48.89 -62.16 30.50
CA ALA A 416 -50.02 -62.83 29.86
C ALA A 416 -49.71 -62.91 28.35
N GLU A 417 -49.50 -64.12 27.86
CA GLU A 417 -49.43 -64.42 26.43
C GLU A 417 -50.80 -64.20 25.78
N THR A 418 -50.78 -63.46 24.65
CA THR A 418 -51.91 -63.51 23.70
C THR A 418 -51.33 -63.58 22.27
N PRO A 419 -52.01 -64.28 21.35
CA PRO A 419 -51.38 -64.84 20.17
C PRO A 419 -51.34 -63.93 18.99
N VAL A 420 -50.33 -64.21 18.17
CA VAL A 420 -50.00 -63.64 16.85
C VAL A 420 -51.17 -63.77 15.89
N ALA A 421 -51.59 -62.64 15.28
CA ALA A 421 -52.40 -62.64 14.07
C ALA A 421 -51.60 -61.96 12.95
N SER A 422 -51.35 -62.72 11.89
CA SER A 422 -50.78 -62.33 10.63
C SER A 422 -51.63 -61.29 9.91
N GLY A 423 -50.97 -60.22 9.35
CA GLY A 423 -51.68 -59.24 8.52
C GLY A 423 -50.80 -58.37 7.74
N THR A 424 -50.53 -58.79 6.50
CA THR A 424 -50.37 -58.03 5.24
C THR A 424 -49.55 -56.73 5.20
N VAL A 425 -48.47 -56.83 4.41
CA VAL A 425 -47.72 -55.76 3.76
C VAL A 425 -48.68 -54.95 2.88
N ILE A 426 -48.65 -53.62 3.01
CA ILE A 426 -49.19 -52.70 1.98
C ILE A 426 -48.04 -51.79 1.52
N GLU A 427 -47.64 -51.98 0.27
CA GLU A 427 -46.88 -51.08 -0.53
C GLU A 427 -47.68 -49.77 -0.69
N ALA A 428 -47.07 -48.63 -0.47
CA ALA A 428 -47.60 -47.31 -0.87
C ALA A 428 -46.72 -46.75 -2.00
N GLU A 429 -47.38 -46.67 -3.13
CA GLU A 429 -46.96 -46.12 -4.41
C GLU A 429 -46.81 -44.59 -4.35
N VAL A 430 -45.74 -44.09 -5.00
CA VAL A 430 -45.47 -42.67 -5.20
C VAL A 430 -46.23 -42.19 -6.42
N VAL A 431 -47.13 -41.21 -6.27
CA VAL A 431 -47.70 -40.46 -7.41
C VAL A 431 -47.72 -38.96 -7.10
N GLY A 432 -46.94 -38.21 -7.89
CA GLY A 432 -47.37 -37.06 -8.70
C GLY A 432 -47.66 -35.71 -8.06
N GLU A 433 -46.86 -34.73 -8.45
CA GLU A 433 -47.09 -33.27 -8.54
C GLU A 433 -48.47 -32.87 -9.11
N PRO A 434 -48.78 -31.56 -9.28
CA PRO A 434 -48.54 -30.32 -8.53
C PRO A 434 -49.84 -29.53 -8.30
N VAL A 435 -49.85 -28.43 -7.55
CA VAL A 435 -50.65 -27.22 -7.83
C VAL A 435 -50.25 -26.04 -6.95
N ALA A 436 -50.08 -24.91 -7.61
CA ALA A 436 -49.81 -23.55 -7.13
C ALA A 436 -50.93 -22.97 -6.25
N THR A 437 -50.55 -22.10 -5.32
CA THR A 437 -51.28 -20.85 -5.04
C THR A 437 -50.41 -19.86 -4.27
N GLU A 438 -50.14 -18.73 -4.91
CA GLU A 438 -49.84 -17.44 -4.29
C GLU A 438 -51.07 -16.95 -3.48
N PRO A 439 -50.95 -16.11 -2.41
CA PRO A 439 -50.94 -14.69 -2.69
C PRO A 439 -50.20 -13.78 -1.68
N ALA A 440 -50.00 -12.60 -2.18
CA ALA A 440 -50.02 -11.29 -1.52
C ALA A 440 -48.69 -10.60 -1.21
N ALA A 441 -48.44 -9.66 -2.09
CA ALA A 441 -47.46 -8.57 -2.08
C ALA A 441 -47.56 -7.65 -0.86
N LYS A 442 -46.39 -7.19 -0.38
CA LYS A 442 -46.25 -5.85 0.22
C LYS A 442 -45.20 -5.09 -0.54
N SER A 443 -45.66 -4.04 -1.19
CA SER A 443 -44.98 -3.03 -1.95
C SER A 443 -43.94 -2.25 -1.13
N VAL A 444 -42.72 -2.09 -1.68
CA VAL A 444 -41.75 -1.08 -1.28
C VAL A 444 -41.52 -0.18 -2.52
N PRO A 445 -41.51 1.15 -2.40
CA PRO A 445 -41.54 2.05 -3.54
C PRO A 445 -40.22 2.08 -4.32
N ALA A 446 -40.36 2.12 -5.64
CA ALA A 446 -39.30 2.26 -6.62
C ALA A 446 -38.62 3.62 -6.48
N ALA A 447 -37.28 3.61 -6.37
CA ALA A 447 -36.44 4.76 -6.63
C ALA A 447 -36.32 4.95 -8.15
N ALA A 448 -36.57 6.18 -8.57
CA ALA A 448 -36.59 6.59 -9.97
C ALA A 448 -35.23 6.33 -10.67
N VAL A 449 -35.30 5.62 -11.76
CA VAL A 449 -34.25 5.54 -12.77
C VAL A 449 -34.33 6.84 -13.59
N VAL A 450 -33.29 7.65 -13.53
CA VAL A 450 -33.08 8.79 -14.44
C VAL A 450 -32.44 8.21 -15.70
N GLU A 451 -33.21 8.10 -16.78
CA GLU A 451 -32.70 7.86 -18.13
C GLU A 451 -31.87 9.09 -18.55
N ALA A 452 -30.60 8.89 -18.84
CA ALA A 452 -29.76 9.87 -19.49
C ALA A 452 -30.00 9.78 -20.99
N GLU A 453 -30.62 10.80 -21.52
CA GLU A 453 -30.85 11.02 -22.95
C GLU A 453 -29.51 11.27 -23.65
N VAL A 454 -29.18 10.42 -24.63
CA VAL A 454 -27.99 10.57 -25.48
C VAL A 454 -28.32 11.62 -26.53
N VAL A 455 -27.74 12.80 -26.40
CA VAL A 455 -27.79 13.83 -27.44
C VAL A 455 -26.73 13.49 -28.49
N GLU A 456 -27.19 13.11 -29.69
CA GLU A 456 -26.34 12.97 -30.87
C GLU A 456 -25.74 14.34 -31.24
N ALA A 457 -24.43 14.38 -31.32
CA ALA A 457 -23.69 15.53 -31.84
C ALA A 457 -23.87 15.62 -33.36
N GLY A 458 -24.68 16.58 -33.81
CA GLY A 458 -24.78 16.94 -35.20
C GLY A 458 -23.48 17.54 -35.74
N LEU A 459 -23.06 17.07 -36.92
CA LEU A 459 -22.02 17.67 -37.74
C LEU A 459 -22.36 19.16 -38.02
N PHE A 460 -21.43 20.04 -37.68
CA PHE A 460 -21.40 21.41 -38.24
C PHE A 460 -20.43 21.46 -39.41
N ASP A 461 -20.98 21.77 -40.56
CA ASP A 461 -20.28 22.13 -41.80
C ASP A 461 -19.44 23.41 -41.57
N GLY A 462 -18.25 23.41 -42.18
CA GLY A 462 -17.32 24.48 -42.06
C GLY A 462 -17.73 25.76 -42.82
N GLU A 463 -17.55 26.87 -42.15
CA GLU A 463 -17.44 28.18 -42.80
C GLU A 463 -16.16 28.85 -42.31
N VAL A 464 -15.24 29.03 -43.23
CA VAL A 464 -13.94 29.72 -43.02
C VAL A 464 -14.23 31.20 -43.00
N LEU A 465 -14.09 31.84 -41.84
CA LEU A 465 -14.02 33.30 -41.75
C LEU A 465 -12.56 33.72 -41.74
N GLU A 466 -12.16 34.41 -42.80
CA GLU A 466 -10.91 35.13 -42.93
C GLU A 466 -10.81 36.16 -41.81
N GLY A 467 -9.86 36.00 -40.90
CA GLY A 467 -9.55 36.97 -39.87
C GLY A 467 -8.49 37.97 -40.36
N GLU A 468 -8.89 39.22 -40.39
CA GLU A 468 -8.13 40.40 -40.71
C GLU A 468 -6.90 40.54 -39.78
N VAL A 469 -5.71 40.71 -40.37
CA VAL A 469 -4.42 40.96 -39.66
C VAL A 469 -4.44 42.37 -39.15
N VAL A 470 -4.52 42.58 -37.83
CA VAL A 470 -4.30 43.87 -37.22
C VAL A 470 -2.81 44.03 -36.93
N GLU A 471 -2.20 44.97 -37.68
CA GLU A 471 -0.83 45.42 -37.57
C GLU A 471 -0.68 46.19 -36.23
N VAL A 472 0.10 45.66 -35.28
CA VAL A 472 0.41 46.32 -34.01
C VAL A 472 1.59 47.29 -34.23
N ALA A 473 1.25 48.58 -34.12
CA ALA A 473 2.24 49.68 -34.21
C ALA A 473 3.32 49.57 -33.15
N GLN A 474 4.57 49.73 -33.60
CA GLN A 474 5.75 49.84 -32.77
C GLN A 474 5.62 51.11 -31.88
N VAL A 475 5.71 50.90 -30.57
CA VAL A 475 5.89 52.00 -29.61
C VAL A 475 7.41 52.31 -29.51
N THR A 476 7.82 53.42 -30.09
CA THR A 476 9.17 54.05 -29.96
C THR A 476 9.32 54.55 -28.54
N ALA A 477 10.42 54.23 -27.89
CA ALA A 477 10.89 54.81 -26.65
C ALA A 477 11.41 56.25 -26.89
N PRO A 478 11.19 57.17 -25.95
CA PRO A 478 11.80 58.50 -26.02
C PRO A 478 13.27 58.45 -25.51
N GLU A 479 14.16 58.93 -26.35
CA GLU A 479 15.52 59.37 -25.98
C GLU A 479 15.43 60.56 -25.03
N GLY A 480 16.04 60.42 -23.88
CA GLY A 480 16.27 61.50 -22.91
C GLY A 480 17.77 61.64 -22.64
N GLU A 481 18.40 62.46 -23.43
CA GLU A 481 19.74 63.01 -23.23
C GLU A 481 19.79 63.89 -21.97
N GLN A 482 20.73 63.61 -21.05
CA GLN A 482 21.26 64.66 -20.16
C GLN A 482 22.69 64.37 -19.68
N ASP A 483 23.56 65.10 -20.24
CA ASP A 483 24.78 65.77 -19.77
C ASP A 483 25.49 65.29 -18.50
N LEU A 484 26.76 64.98 -18.71
CA LEU A 484 27.86 65.02 -17.74
C LEU A 484 28.28 66.48 -17.39
N PRO A 485 28.81 66.72 -16.20
CA PRO A 485 30.18 67.17 -16.14
C PRO A 485 31.04 66.45 -15.06
N GLY A 486 32.17 66.00 -15.45
CA GLY A 486 33.54 66.41 -15.16
C GLY A 486 33.98 66.45 -13.69
N GLY A 487 35.07 65.74 -13.41
CA GLY A 487 35.99 66.22 -12.41
C GLY A 487 36.68 65.18 -11.54
N ALA A 488 37.95 64.95 -11.87
CA ALA A 488 39.09 64.82 -10.96
C ALA A 488 39.47 63.42 -10.42
N ARG A 489 40.48 62.86 -10.97
CA ARG A 489 41.56 62.11 -10.25
C ARG A 489 42.38 63.06 -9.41
N PRO A 490 42.96 62.70 -8.27
CA PRO A 490 44.34 62.15 -8.22
C PRO A 490 44.38 60.99 -7.18
N GLY A 491 45.34 60.07 -7.23
CA GLY A 491 46.79 60.03 -7.23
C GLY A 491 47.26 59.28 -5.99
N SER A 492 48.01 58.24 -6.25
CA SER A 492 49.08 57.60 -5.45
C SER A 492 49.26 58.04 -3.98
N ASP A 493 49.19 57.10 -3.04
CA ASP A 493 50.37 56.57 -2.32
C ASP A 493 50.00 55.18 -1.77
#